data_858a6801546d3b78e62cadb6bfb7fffa
#
_entry.id   858a6801546d3b78e62cadb6bfb7fffa
#
_cell.length_a   1.000
_cell.length_b   1.000
_cell.length_c   1.000
_cell.angle_alpha   90.00
_cell.angle_beta   90.00
_cell.angle_gamma   90.00
#
_symmetry.space_group_name_H-M   'P 1'
#
loop_
_entity.id
_entity.type
_entity.pdbx_description
1 polymer ?
#
loop_
_entity_poly.entity_id
_entity_poly.type
_entity_poly.pdbx_seq_one_letter_code
_entity_poly.pdbx_strand_id
1 'polypeptide(L)'
;ERYFQAKLKLFVELGRTGAVKQRKRAIINVDDPWGARIQAASTVPVWTYGLHREADIYAEGVRPSPAGTSFTLRSPVGTCPIKSRLVGEHNVSNLLAAIGVVLHEGLTLEQVRSAVETVTNVPGRFELVEAGQNFSVVVDYAHTEDALVRLLTAAQALRTGRIITVFGCGGDRDRTKRPKMGRAAVQYSDVVILTSDNPRTEDPAAILREVEVGVKEALADRGHVRYRMVADRREAIEAAIREAKTGDMVLIAGKGHEDYQIVGTTKHHFDDREVARDTIGALRSGA
;
A
#
# COMPACT_ATOMS: atom_id res chain seq x y z
N GLU A 1 -11.18 11.47 -16.14
CA GLU A 1 -12.02 10.87 -17.19
C GLU A 1 -11.19 10.02 -18.19
N ARG A 2 -10.11 10.51 -18.79
CA ARG A 2 -9.29 9.73 -19.76
C ARG A 2 -8.76 8.43 -19.20
N TYR A 3 -8.27 8.44 -17.95
CA TYR A 3 -7.81 7.23 -17.27
C TYR A 3 -8.95 6.22 -17.04
N PHE A 4 -10.10 6.72 -16.61
CA PHE A 4 -11.31 5.90 -16.46
C PHE A 4 -11.72 5.25 -17.78
N GLN A 5 -11.80 6.01 -18.89
CA GLN A 5 -12.15 5.48 -20.20
C GLN A 5 -11.19 4.38 -20.66
N ALA A 6 -9.89 4.52 -20.37
CA ALA A 6 -8.92 3.48 -20.69
C ALA A 6 -9.17 2.18 -19.92
N LYS A 7 -9.56 2.28 -18.64
CA LYS A 7 -9.90 1.10 -17.80
C LYS A 7 -11.24 0.49 -18.18
N LEU A 8 -12.23 1.32 -18.53
CA LEU A 8 -13.57 0.89 -18.92
C LEU A 8 -13.56 -0.03 -20.14
N LYS A 9 -12.63 0.17 -21.08
CA LYS A 9 -12.50 -0.68 -22.29
C LYS A 9 -12.46 -2.17 -21.95
N LEU A 10 -11.75 -2.57 -20.89
CA LEU A 10 -11.68 -3.97 -20.47
C LEU A 10 -13.10 -4.54 -20.28
N PHE A 11 -13.96 -3.84 -19.55
CA PHE A 11 -15.28 -4.33 -19.17
C PHE A 11 -16.28 -4.27 -20.33
N VAL A 12 -16.14 -3.31 -21.23
CA VAL A 12 -16.97 -3.18 -22.44
C VAL A 12 -16.59 -4.22 -23.48
N GLU A 13 -15.31 -4.51 -23.64
CA GLU A 13 -14.81 -5.43 -24.65
C GLU A 13 -14.84 -6.90 -24.19
N LEU A 14 -14.93 -7.14 -22.90
CA LEU A 14 -14.89 -8.49 -22.33
C LEU A 14 -15.93 -9.44 -22.92
N GLY A 15 -17.13 -8.93 -23.25
CA GLY A 15 -18.19 -9.70 -23.91
C GLY A 15 -18.01 -9.86 -25.43
N ARG A 16 -17.21 -8.99 -26.07
CA ARG A 16 -17.06 -8.94 -27.53
C ARG A 16 -15.98 -9.87 -28.08
N THR A 17 -14.95 -10.17 -27.31
CA THR A 17 -13.85 -11.02 -27.77
C THR A 17 -14.30 -12.44 -27.98
N GLY A 18 -13.98 -13.01 -29.15
CA GLY A 18 -14.25 -14.38 -29.55
C GLY A 18 -13.80 -15.37 -28.47
N ALA A 19 -14.61 -16.35 -28.23
CA ALA A 19 -14.64 -17.14 -27.00
C ALA A 19 -13.46 -18.12 -26.85
N VAL A 20 -12.35 -17.64 -26.30
CA VAL A 20 -11.37 -18.55 -25.70
C VAL A 20 -11.87 -19.02 -24.33
N LYS A 21 -12.62 -18.19 -23.58
CA LYS A 21 -13.26 -18.54 -22.31
C LYS A 21 -14.77 -18.35 -22.41
N GLN A 22 -15.53 -19.42 -22.19
CA GLN A 22 -17.00 -19.40 -22.25
C GLN A 22 -17.62 -18.73 -21.02
N ARG A 23 -16.97 -18.83 -19.85
CA ARG A 23 -17.43 -18.22 -18.60
C ARG A 23 -16.66 -16.94 -18.35
N LYS A 24 -17.36 -15.81 -18.40
CA LYS A 24 -16.78 -14.47 -18.14
C LYS A 24 -17.59 -13.77 -17.06
N ARG A 25 -16.92 -13.07 -16.16
CA ARG A 25 -17.54 -12.26 -15.11
C ARG A 25 -16.67 -11.05 -14.80
N ALA A 26 -17.29 -9.91 -14.60
CA ALA A 26 -16.64 -8.73 -14.08
C ALA A 26 -16.71 -8.74 -12.53
N ILE A 27 -15.60 -8.48 -11.88
CA ILE A 27 -15.53 -8.31 -10.41
C ILE A 27 -15.24 -6.83 -10.14
N ILE A 28 -16.22 -6.11 -9.57
CA ILE A 28 -16.24 -4.66 -9.54
C ILE A 28 -16.29 -4.14 -8.11
N ASN A 29 -15.36 -3.22 -7.77
CA ASN A 29 -15.34 -2.52 -6.49
C ASN A 29 -16.47 -1.48 -6.43
N VAL A 30 -17.39 -1.61 -5.48
CA VAL A 30 -18.49 -0.65 -5.28
C VAL A 30 -18.19 0.42 -4.24
N ASP A 31 -17.09 0.29 -3.49
CA ASP A 31 -16.62 1.37 -2.61
C ASP A 31 -16.01 2.53 -3.41
N ASP A 32 -15.52 2.24 -4.64
CA ASP A 32 -15.04 3.26 -5.58
C ASP A 32 -16.23 3.89 -6.31
N PRO A 33 -16.34 5.25 -6.33
CA PRO A 33 -17.44 5.95 -7.03
C PRO A 33 -17.54 5.62 -8.53
N TRP A 34 -16.42 5.22 -9.16
CA TRP A 34 -16.40 4.82 -10.57
C TRP A 34 -16.95 3.41 -10.81
N GLY A 35 -17.03 2.58 -9.75
CA GLY A 35 -17.53 1.20 -9.84
C GLY A 35 -18.91 1.10 -10.44
N ALA A 36 -19.85 1.95 -10.04
CA ALA A 36 -21.20 1.98 -10.58
C ALA A 36 -21.24 2.24 -12.10
N ARG A 37 -20.36 3.11 -12.61
CA ARG A 37 -20.24 3.39 -14.05
C ARG A 37 -19.67 2.20 -14.82
N ILE A 38 -18.72 1.48 -14.23
CA ILE A 38 -18.17 0.25 -14.83
C ILE A 38 -19.23 -0.85 -14.84
N GLN A 39 -19.96 -1.02 -13.73
CA GLN A 39 -21.05 -1.98 -13.62
C GLN A 39 -22.11 -1.76 -14.70
N ALA A 40 -22.56 -0.52 -14.88
CA ALA A 40 -23.55 -0.16 -15.90
C ALA A 40 -23.09 -0.40 -17.34
N ALA A 41 -21.78 -0.30 -17.59
CA ALA A 41 -21.20 -0.50 -18.92
C ALA A 41 -20.70 -1.91 -19.21
N SER A 42 -20.70 -2.80 -18.20
CA SER A 42 -20.21 -4.18 -18.35
C SER A 42 -21.10 -4.96 -19.32
N THR A 43 -20.47 -5.67 -20.26
CA THR A 43 -21.13 -6.54 -21.24
C THR A 43 -21.20 -8.00 -20.78
N VAL A 44 -20.76 -8.31 -19.58
CA VAL A 44 -20.79 -9.64 -18.96
C VAL A 44 -21.44 -9.57 -17.58
N PRO A 45 -21.90 -10.71 -17.02
CA PRO A 45 -22.41 -10.75 -15.65
C PRO A 45 -21.41 -10.17 -14.66
N VAL A 46 -21.91 -9.46 -13.66
CA VAL A 46 -21.09 -8.76 -12.65
C VAL A 46 -21.27 -9.46 -11.31
N TRP A 47 -20.17 -9.54 -10.54
CA TRP A 47 -20.18 -9.59 -9.09
C TRP A 47 -19.52 -8.34 -8.56
N THR A 48 -20.15 -7.72 -7.59
CA THR A 48 -19.62 -6.56 -6.88
C THR A 48 -18.86 -7.01 -5.64
N TYR A 49 -17.85 -6.21 -5.24
CA TYR A 49 -17.22 -6.39 -3.93
C TYR A 49 -17.03 -5.04 -3.24
N GLY A 50 -17.00 -5.05 -1.91
CA GLY A 50 -16.78 -3.84 -1.10
C GLY A 50 -16.58 -4.13 0.37
N LEU A 51 -16.09 -3.12 1.09
CA LEU A 51 -15.92 -3.09 2.55
C LEU A 51 -17.00 -2.25 3.24
N HIS A 52 -17.40 -1.16 2.59
CA HIS A 52 -18.23 -0.10 3.17
C HIS A 52 -19.63 -0.02 2.57
N ARG A 53 -19.91 -0.79 1.52
CA ARG A 53 -21.18 -0.83 0.81
C ARG A 53 -21.67 -2.25 0.65
N GLU A 54 -22.98 -2.43 0.61
CA GLU A 54 -23.59 -3.71 0.24
C GLU A 54 -23.11 -4.15 -1.14
N ALA A 55 -22.57 -5.37 -1.20
CA ALA A 55 -22.00 -5.96 -2.40
C ALA A 55 -22.29 -7.46 -2.42
N ASP A 56 -22.11 -8.11 -3.58
CA ASP A 56 -22.23 -9.57 -3.68
C ASP A 56 -21.17 -10.29 -2.83
N ILE A 57 -19.98 -9.67 -2.71
CA ILE A 57 -18.85 -10.20 -1.96
C ILE A 57 -18.37 -9.11 -1.01
N TYR A 58 -18.46 -9.34 0.30
CA TYR A 58 -18.02 -8.35 1.28
C TYR A 58 -17.46 -8.98 2.55
N ALA A 59 -16.73 -8.18 3.30
CA ALA A 59 -16.15 -8.56 4.58
C ALA A 59 -16.98 -7.96 5.74
N GLU A 60 -17.55 -8.83 6.57
CA GLU A 60 -18.29 -8.41 7.75
C GLU A 60 -17.43 -8.54 9.01
N GLY A 61 -17.49 -7.54 9.89
CA GLY A 61 -16.78 -7.58 11.17
C GLY A 61 -15.25 -7.60 11.03
N VAL A 62 -14.71 -6.75 10.17
CA VAL A 62 -13.25 -6.64 9.95
C VAL A 62 -12.54 -6.23 11.25
N ARG A 63 -11.57 -7.02 11.67
CA ARG A 63 -10.77 -6.81 12.89
C ARG A 63 -9.28 -6.85 12.52
N PRO A 64 -8.64 -5.69 12.33
CA PRO A 64 -7.21 -5.61 12.12
C PRO A 64 -6.45 -5.89 13.42
N SER A 65 -5.26 -6.49 13.28
CA SER A 65 -4.29 -6.67 14.36
C SER A 65 -2.88 -6.59 13.77
N PRO A 66 -1.83 -6.43 14.58
CA PRO A 66 -0.45 -6.50 14.11
C PRO A 66 -0.09 -7.83 13.42
N ALA A 67 -0.77 -8.93 13.80
CA ALA A 67 -0.55 -10.26 13.24
C ALA A 67 -1.37 -10.56 11.97
N GLY A 68 -2.21 -9.60 11.52
CA GLY A 68 -3.08 -9.78 10.36
C GLY A 68 -4.48 -9.26 10.57
N THR A 69 -5.41 -9.67 9.71
CA THR A 69 -6.80 -9.22 9.75
C THR A 69 -7.74 -10.42 9.72
N SER A 70 -8.77 -10.41 10.56
CA SER A 70 -9.86 -11.39 10.56
C SER A 70 -11.18 -10.75 10.18
N PHE A 71 -12.03 -11.49 9.44
CA PHE A 71 -13.36 -11.06 9.05
C PHE A 71 -14.24 -12.26 8.66
N THR A 72 -15.53 -12.04 8.52
CA THR A 72 -16.44 -13.01 7.92
C THR A 72 -16.67 -12.65 6.46
N LEU A 73 -16.24 -13.51 5.55
CA LEU A 73 -16.55 -13.40 4.12
C LEU A 73 -18.04 -13.70 3.90
N ARG A 74 -18.72 -12.80 3.21
CA ARG A 74 -20.06 -13.02 2.64
C ARG A 74 -19.93 -13.06 1.12
N SER A 75 -20.57 -14.04 0.49
CA SER A 75 -20.50 -14.22 -0.97
C SER A 75 -21.75 -14.92 -1.52
N PRO A 76 -21.99 -14.90 -2.85
CA PRO A 76 -23.09 -15.63 -3.49
C PRO A 76 -23.06 -17.13 -3.29
N VAL A 77 -21.90 -17.69 -2.93
CA VAL A 77 -21.75 -19.15 -2.72
C VAL A 77 -21.75 -19.52 -1.22
N GLY A 78 -21.96 -18.55 -0.33
CA GLY A 78 -22.07 -18.78 1.10
C GLY A 78 -21.18 -17.89 1.95
N THR A 79 -21.02 -18.26 3.22
CA THR A 79 -20.34 -17.50 4.26
C THR A 79 -19.18 -18.30 4.82
N CYS A 80 -18.05 -17.64 5.08
CA CYS A 80 -16.85 -18.29 5.63
C CYS A 80 -16.06 -17.35 6.53
N PRO A 81 -15.62 -17.76 7.74
CA PRO A 81 -14.67 -17.01 8.53
C PRO A 81 -13.30 -17.06 7.88
N ILE A 82 -12.66 -15.90 7.77
CA ILE A 82 -11.32 -15.73 7.16
C ILE A 82 -10.36 -15.16 8.21
N LYS A 83 -9.16 -15.73 8.24
CA LYS A 83 -8.01 -15.17 8.93
C LYS A 83 -6.91 -14.97 7.90
N SER A 84 -6.43 -13.73 7.77
CA SER A 84 -5.35 -13.39 6.85
C SER A 84 -4.19 -12.79 7.65
N ARG A 85 -2.97 -13.07 7.23
CA ARG A 85 -1.78 -12.39 7.75
C ARG A 85 -1.58 -10.99 7.16
N LEU A 86 -2.34 -10.65 6.12
CA LEU A 86 -2.31 -9.34 5.51
C LEU A 86 -2.98 -8.31 6.43
N VAL A 87 -2.34 -7.16 6.58
CA VAL A 87 -2.76 -6.08 7.46
C VAL A 87 -3.37 -4.94 6.66
N GLY A 88 -4.44 -4.33 7.19
CA GLY A 88 -5.08 -3.15 6.65
C GLY A 88 -6.27 -3.41 5.73
N GLU A 89 -7.23 -2.49 5.75
CA GLU A 89 -8.48 -2.59 4.98
C GLU A 89 -8.24 -2.67 3.47
N HIS A 90 -7.21 -1.99 2.95
CA HIS A 90 -6.84 -2.07 1.54
C HIS A 90 -6.46 -3.50 1.12
N ASN A 91 -5.83 -4.27 2.01
CA ASN A 91 -5.53 -5.67 1.74
C ASN A 91 -6.77 -6.56 1.83
N VAL A 92 -7.72 -6.26 2.73
CA VAL A 92 -9.02 -6.95 2.74
C VAL A 92 -9.77 -6.68 1.43
N SER A 93 -9.81 -5.43 0.94
CA SER A 93 -10.39 -5.08 -0.36
C SER A 93 -9.73 -5.85 -1.52
N ASN A 94 -8.39 -5.95 -1.52
CA ASN A 94 -7.64 -6.73 -2.51
C ASN A 94 -7.98 -8.23 -2.45
N LEU A 95 -8.11 -8.77 -1.22
CA LEU A 95 -8.54 -10.16 -1.02
C LEU A 95 -9.95 -10.40 -1.54
N LEU A 96 -10.90 -9.51 -1.29
CA LEU A 96 -12.29 -9.65 -1.81
C LEU A 96 -12.32 -9.69 -3.34
N ALA A 97 -11.51 -8.86 -4.00
CA ALA A 97 -11.36 -8.89 -5.45
C ALA A 97 -10.83 -10.25 -5.94
N ALA A 98 -9.75 -10.74 -5.34
CA ALA A 98 -9.14 -12.02 -5.68
C ALA A 98 -10.10 -13.20 -5.40
N ILE A 99 -10.77 -13.18 -4.25
CA ILE A 99 -11.79 -14.17 -3.86
C ILE A 99 -12.91 -14.21 -4.88
N GLY A 100 -13.41 -13.06 -5.34
CA GLY A 100 -14.44 -13.02 -6.39
C GLY A 100 -14.02 -13.73 -7.67
N VAL A 101 -12.76 -13.57 -8.08
CA VAL A 101 -12.22 -14.25 -9.26
C VAL A 101 -12.17 -15.76 -9.05
N VAL A 102 -11.57 -16.23 -7.95
CA VAL A 102 -11.38 -17.68 -7.74
C VAL A 102 -12.68 -18.42 -7.42
N LEU A 103 -13.65 -17.77 -6.77
CA LEU A 103 -15.01 -18.31 -6.61
C LEU A 103 -15.73 -18.45 -7.98
N HIS A 104 -15.53 -17.45 -8.87
CA HIS A 104 -16.06 -17.55 -10.24
C HIS A 104 -15.42 -18.71 -11.02
N GLU A 105 -14.15 -18.99 -10.82
CA GLU A 105 -13.43 -20.13 -11.43
C GLU A 105 -13.82 -21.47 -10.78
N GLY A 106 -14.63 -21.47 -9.71
CA GLY A 106 -15.22 -22.66 -9.12
C GLY A 106 -14.51 -23.21 -7.88
N LEU A 107 -13.62 -22.44 -7.26
CA LEU A 107 -13.04 -22.85 -5.97
C LEU A 107 -14.12 -22.84 -4.88
N THR A 108 -14.01 -23.79 -3.96
CA THR A 108 -14.89 -23.86 -2.79
C THR A 108 -14.48 -22.83 -1.73
N LEU A 109 -15.39 -22.47 -0.82
CA LEU A 109 -15.08 -21.58 0.31
C LEU A 109 -13.95 -22.12 1.19
N GLU A 110 -13.87 -23.43 1.35
CA GLU A 110 -12.80 -24.07 2.12
C GLU A 110 -11.43 -23.91 1.44
N GLN A 111 -11.36 -24.08 0.13
CA GLN A 111 -10.14 -23.83 -0.64
C GLN A 111 -9.73 -22.36 -0.58
N VAL A 112 -10.69 -21.43 -0.68
CA VAL A 112 -10.45 -20.00 -0.54
C VAL A 112 -9.87 -19.67 0.86
N ARG A 113 -10.51 -20.19 1.92
CA ARG A 113 -10.05 -20.00 3.29
C ARG A 113 -8.62 -20.48 3.46
N SER A 114 -8.36 -21.73 3.09
CA SER A 114 -7.03 -22.34 3.20
C SER A 114 -5.98 -21.54 2.42
N ALA A 115 -6.29 -21.12 1.19
CA ALA A 115 -5.37 -20.33 0.39
C ALA A 115 -5.06 -18.96 1.04
N VAL A 116 -6.07 -18.23 1.53
CA VAL A 116 -5.88 -16.93 2.18
C VAL A 116 -5.04 -17.05 3.45
N GLU A 117 -5.25 -18.10 4.25
CA GLU A 117 -4.48 -18.34 5.48
C GLU A 117 -3.00 -18.65 5.21
N THR A 118 -2.65 -19.15 4.03
CA THR A 118 -1.27 -19.44 3.63
C THR A 118 -0.52 -18.22 3.09
N VAL A 119 -1.22 -17.18 2.65
CA VAL A 119 -0.58 -15.95 2.16
C VAL A 119 0.02 -15.19 3.34
N THR A 120 1.34 -15.14 3.39
CA THR A 120 2.08 -14.46 4.48
C THR A 120 2.22 -12.97 4.26
N ASN A 121 2.51 -12.56 3.03
CA ASN A 121 2.63 -11.17 2.62
C ASN A 121 2.34 -11.04 1.11
N VAL A 122 2.15 -9.81 0.67
CA VAL A 122 2.26 -9.41 -0.73
C VAL A 122 3.49 -8.50 -0.79
N PRO A 123 4.53 -8.84 -1.57
CA PRO A 123 5.76 -8.05 -1.60
C PRO A 123 5.48 -6.56 -1.80
N GLY A 124 6.00 -5.74 -0.88
CA GLY A 124 5.82 -4.29 -0.88
C GLY A 124 4.41 -3.77 -0.62
N ARG A 125 3.55 -4.55 0.05
CA ARG A 125 2.20 -4.15 0.48
C ARG A 125 2.06 -4.36 1.98
N PHE A 126 2.28 -3.30 2.76
CA PHE A 126 2.35 -3.36 4.22
C PHE A 126 3.23 -4.54 4.70
N GLU A 127 4.37 -4.71 4.04
CA GLU A 127 5.26 -5.85 4.28
C GLU A 127 6.10 -5.61 5.53
N LEU A 128 5.93 -6.46 6.55
CA LEU A 128 6.73 -6.41 7.77
C LEU A 128 8.14 -6.93 7.51
N VAL A 129 9.12 -6.18 7.96
CA VAL A 129 10.53 -6.60 7.99
C VAL A 129 10.88 -7.02 9.41
N GLU A 130 11.01 -8.32 9.62
CA GLU A 130 11.33 -8.90 10.91
C GLU A 130 12.80 -9.37 10.93
N ALA A 131 13.58 -8.84 11.86
CA ALA A 131 14.97 -9.20 12.11
C ALA A 131 15.29 -9.24 13.62
N GLY A 132 14.25 -9.43 14.46
CA GLY A 132 14.36 -9.59 15.90
C GLY A 132 14.43 -8.27 16.70
N GLN A 133 14.04 -7.16 16.11
CA GLN A 133 13.88 -5.86 16.76
C GLN A 133 12.58 -5.78 17.58
N ASN A 134 12.50 -4.80 18.50
CA ASN A 134 11.35 -4.55 19.38
C ASN A 134 10.46 -3.38 18.92
N PHE A 135 10.55 -3.00 17.64
CA PHE A 135 9.73 -2.03 16.94
C PHE A 135 9.32 -2.59 15.58
N SER A 136 8.29 -2.05 14.97
CA SER A 136 7.83 -2.49 13.64
C SER A 136 8.56 -1.76 12.53
N VAL A 137 8.94 -2.48 11.46
CA VAL A 137 9.41 -1.89 10.21
C VAL A 137 8.51 -2.41 9.08
N VAL A 138 7.91 -1.50 8.33
CA VAL A 138 6.96 -1.80 7.26
C VAL A 138 7.47 -1.20 5.95
N VAL A 139 7.48 -2.00 4.89
CA VAL A 139 7.78 -1.54 3.53
C VAL A 139 6.51 -1.56 2.68
N ASP A 140 6.21 -0.44 1.98
CA ASP A 140 5.00 -0.31 1.18
C ASP A 140 5.23 0.45 -0.13
N TYR A 141 4.42 0.13 -1.14
CA TYR A 141 4.46 0.75 -2.47
C TYR A 141 3.71 2.10 -2.56
N ALA A 142 3.28 2.66 -1.45
CA ALA A 142 2.54 3.93 -1.41
C ALA A 142 3.38 5.08 -1.97
N HIS A 143 3.14 5.44 -3.24
CA HIS A 143 3.85 6.47 -3.99
C HIS A 143 2.92 7.57 -4.54
N THR A 144 1.67 7.61 -4.09
CA THR A 144 0.67 8.66 -4.34
C THR A 144 0.14 9.20 -3.02
N GLU A 145 -0.47 10.38 -3.03
CA GLU A 145 -1.09 10.97 -1.84
C GLU A 145 -2.09 10.02 -1.19
N ASP A 146 -3.08 9.54 -1.97
CA ASP A 146 -4.13 8.63 -1.47
C ASP A 146 -3.55 7.33 -0.89
N ALA A 147 -2.58 6.72 -1.58
CA ALA A 147 -1.94 5.50 -1.09
C ALA A 147 -1.16 5.74 0.22
N LEU A 148 -0.47 6.88 0.32
CA LEU A 148 0.27 7.24 1.53
C LEU A 148 -0.68 7.51 2.70
N VAL A 149 -1.79 8.19 2.49
CA VAL A 149 -2.83 8.40 3.50
C VAL A 149 -3.39 7.07 3.99
N ARG A 150 -3.72 6.14 3.09
CA ARG A 150 -4.21 4.80 3.45
C ARG A 150 -3.20 4.00 4.26
N LEU A 151 -1.94 4.01 3.85
CA LEU A 151 -0.85 3.36 4.59
C LEU A 151 -0.74 3.92 6.00
N LEU A 152 -0.67 5.25 6.11
CA LEU A 152 -0.51 5.94 7.38
C LEU A 152 -1.73 5.79 8.30
N THR A 153 -2.95 5.79 7.75
CA THR A 153 -4.18 5.52 8.52
C THR A 153 -4.18 4.10 9.07
N ALA A 154 -3.77 3.11 8.28
CA ALA A 154 -3.63 1.74 8.76
C ALA A 154 -2.58 1.64 9.87
N ALA A 155 -1.45 2.33 9.73
CA ALA A 155 -0.41 2.39 10.75
C ALA A 155 -0.91 3.05 12.05
N GLN A 156 -1.68 4.14 11.95
CA GLN A 156 -2.28 4.81 13.11
C GLN A 156 -3.21 3.88 13.91
N ALA A 157 -3.97 3.03 13.24
CA ALA A 157 -4.86 2.07 13.90
C ALA A 157 -4.11 0.96 14.65
N LEU A 158 -2.84 0.71 14.30
CA LEU A 158 -2.02 -0.38 14.85
C LEU A 158 -0.90 0.11 15.78
N ARG A 159 -0.68 1.42 15.84
CA ARG A 159 0.47 1.99 16.56
C ARG A 159 0.38 1.78 18.07
N THR A 160 1.51 1.50 18.69
CA THR A 160 1.69 1.52 20.15
C THR A 160 2.65 2.63 20.58
N GLY A 161 3.55 3.04 19.69
CA GLY A 161 4.52 4.12 19.84
C GLY A 161 4.39 5.18 18.74
N ARG A 162 5.52 5.79 18.38
CA ARG A 162 5.60 6.81 17.32
C ARG A 162 5.53 6.19 15.93
N ILE A 163 5.07 6.97 14.97
CA ILE A 163 5.19 6.66 13.54
C ILE A 163 6.33 7.49 12.95
N ILE A 164 7.32 6.81 12.39
CA ILE A 164 8.47 7.38 11.68
C ILE A 164 8.32 7.04 10.21
N THR A 165 8.07 8.02 9.36
CA THR A 165 7.80 7.79 7.93
C THR A 165 8.98 8.22 7.07
N VAL A 166 9.50 7.29 6.27
CA VAL A 166 10.53 7.52 5.24
C VAL A 166 9.88 7.42 3.88
N PHE A 167 9.93 8.48 3.07
CA PHE A 167 9.39 8.43 1.72
C PHE A 167 10.05 9.45 0.80
N GLY A 168 9.89 9.23 -0.50
CA GLY A 168 10.31 10.14 -1.54
C GLY A 168 9.34 10.18 -2.71
N CYS A 169 9.61 11.05 -3.67
CA CYS A 169 8.86 11.13 -4.91
C CYS A 169 9.75 10.85 -6.11
N GLY A 170 9.20 10.18 -7.13
CA GLY A 170 9.91 9.93 -8.37
C GLY A 170 10.08 11.20 -9.22
N GLY A 171 11.23 11.31 -9.90
CA GLY A 171 11.47 12.27 -10.96
C GLY A 171 10.78 11.85 -12.28
N ASP A 172 10.64 12.79 -13.21
CA ASP A 172 9.96 12.61 -14.51
C ASP A 172 8.54 12.03 -14.36
N ARG A 173 7.84 12.47 -13.31
CA ARG A 173 6.48 12.05 -12.94
C ARG A 173 5.67 13.27 -12.53
N ASP A 174 4.41 13.04 -12.19
CA ASP A 174 3.51 14.08 -11.70
C ASP A 174 4.10 14.80 -10.48
N ARG A 175 4.45 16.08 -10.68
CA ARG A 175 5.02 16.95 -9.65
C ARG A 175 3.97 17.47 -8.68
N THR A 176 2.71 17.53 -9.10
CA THR A 176 1.62 18.12 -8.30
C THR A 176 1.31 17.31 -7.04
N LYS A 177 1.66 16.03 -7.02
CA LYS A 177 1.52 15.17 -5.83
C LYS A 177 2.57 15.43 -4.75
N ARG A 178 3.74 16.02 -5.09
CA ARG A 178 4.90 16.18 -4.18
C ARG A 178 4.51 16.93 -2.89
N PRO A 179 3.98 18.16 -2.94
CA PRO A 179 3.59 18.86 -1.71
C PRO A 179 2.42 18.17 -1.00
N LYS A 180 1.50 17.53 -1.72
CA LYS A 180 0.38 16.81 -1.11
C LYS A 180 0.84 15.61 -0.29
N MET A 181 1.81 14.85 -0.78
CA MET A 181 2.43 13.75 -0.04
C MET A 181 3.19 14.25 1.19
N GLY A 182 3.89 15.39 1.07
CA GLY A 182 4.54 16.04 2.21
C GLY A 182 3.56 16.39 3.33
N ARG A 183 2.44 17.02 2.96
CA ARG A 183 1.35 17.34 3.88
C ARG A 183 0.77 16.09 4.55
N ALA A 184 0.46 15.06 3.76
CA ALA A 184 -0.09 13.81 4.27
C ALA A 184 0.86 13.14 5.27
N ALA A 185 2.16 13.11 4.99
CA ALA A 185 3.15 12.53 5.90
C ALA A 185 3.16 13.23 7.27
N VAL A 186 3.16 14.57 7.29
CA VAL A 186 3.11 15.34 8.56
C VAL A 186 1.81 15.11 9.31
N GLN A 187 0.69 14.97 8.59
CA GLN A 187 -0.62 14.79 9.22
C GLN A 187 -0.72 13.51 10.04
N TYR A 188 -0.04 12.46 9.64
CA TYR A 188 -0.21 11.12 10.22
C TYR A 188 1.05 10.56 10.89
N SER A 189 2.18 11.28 10.90
CA SER A 189 3.44 10.81 11.47
C SER A 189 3.91 11.68 12.64
N ASP A 190 4.79 11.15 13.46
CA ASP A 190 5.49 11.87 14.53
C ASP A 190 6.87 12.33 14.06
N VAL A 191 7.48 11.59 13.12
CA VAL A 191 8.75 11.93 12.48
C VAL A 191 8.64 11.67 10.98
N VAL A 192 9.11 12.60 10.16
CA VAL A 192 9.13 12.48 8.70
C VAL A 192 10.56 12.60 8.17
N ILE A 193 10.99 11.64 7.39
CA ILE A 193 12.28 11.67 6.70
C ILE A 193 12.02 11.69 5.19
N LEU A 194 12.29 12.82 4.56
CA LEU A 194 12.19 12.98 3.12
C LEU A 194 13.46 12.45 2.46
N THR A 195 13.31 11.61 1.44
CA THR A 195 14.45 11.01 0.75
C THR A 195 14.18 10.84 -0.76
N SER A 196 15.19 10.38 -1.49
CA SER A 196 15.01 10.05 -2.91
C SER A 196 14.24 8.74 -3.07
N ASP A 197 13.39 8.70 -4.08
CA ASP A 197 12.79 7.47 -4.63
C ASP A 197 13.62 7.05 -5.87
N ASN A 198 13.08 7.26 -7.07
CA ASN A 198 13.76 7.16 -8.35
C ASN A 198 13.90 8.58 -8.93
N PRO A 199 14.99 9.32 -8.68
CA PRO A 199 15.12 10.70 -9.15
C PRO A 199 15.14 10.81 -10.69
N ARG A 200 15.56 9.77 -11.38
CA ARG A 200 15.71 9.74 -12.84
C ARG A 200 16.56 10.92 -13.31
N THR A 201 16.07 11.73 -14.26
CA THR A 201 16.83 12.86 -14.82
C THR A 201 16.69 14.14 -14.01
N GLU A 202 15.80 14.20 -13.00
CA GLU A 202 15.65 15.38 -12.15
C GLU A 202 16.69 15.41 -11.01
N ASP A 203 17.06 16.62 -10.57
CA ASP A 203 17.88 16.83 -9.38
C ASP A 203 17.14 16.33 -8.12
N PRO A 204 17.69 15.35 -7.38
CA PRO A 204 17.08 14.84 -6.15
C PRO A 204 16.76 15.94 -5.14
N ALA A 205 17.65 16.92 -4.99
CA ALA A 205 17.43 18.03 -4.05
C ALA A 205 16.26 18.93 -4.48
N ALA A 206 16.03 19.09 -5.79
CA ALA A 206 14.88 19.84 -6.28
C ALA A 206 13.57 19.10 -5.96
N ILE A 207 13.53 17.78 -6.15
CA ILE A 207 12.36 16.96 -5.79
C ILE A 207 12.05 17.08 -4.29
N LEU A 208 13.06 16.98 -3.44
CA LEU A 208 12.90 17.10 -1.98
C LEU A 208 12.35 18.47 -1.57
N ARG A 209 12.85 19.55 -2.18
CA ARG A 209 12.34 20.91 -1.91
C ARG A 209 10.86 21.07 -2.28
N GLU A 210 10.39 20.43 -3.35
CA GLU A 210 8.98 20.46 -3.73
C GLU A 210 8.09 19.69 -2.75
N VAL A 211 8.57 18.56 -2.22
CA VAL A 211 7.87 17.83 -1.16
C VAL A 211 7.85 18.63 0.14
N GLU A 212 8.96 19.29 0.47
CA GLU A 212 9.13 20.10 1.68
C GLU A 212 8.12 21.26 1.78
N VAL A 213 7.69 21.82 0.65
CA VAL A 213 6.62 22.83 0.63
C VAL A 213 5.41 22.37 1.43
N GLY A 214 4.90 21.19 1.13
CA GLY A 214 3.73 20.64 1.82
C GLY A 214 4.01 20.25 3.27
N VAL A 215 5.23 19.84 3.58
CA VAL A 215 5.66 19.58 4.97
C VAL A 215 5.59 20.87 5.79
N LYS A 216 6.19 21.96 5.30
CA LYS A 216 6.21 23.28 5.99
C LYS A 216 4.80 23.84 6.18
N GLU A 217 3.94 23.70 5.17
CA GLU A 217 2.53 24.11 5.28
C GLU A 217 1.81 23.36 6.40
N ALA A 218 1.95 22.04 6.46
CA ALA A 218 1.27 21.23 7.46
C ALA A 218 1.82 21.40 8.88
N LEU A 219 3.09 21.77 9.03
CA LEU A 219 3.71 22.04 10.33
C LEU A 219 3.11 23.27 11.02
N ALA A 220 2.45 24.18 10.30
CA ALA A 220 1.72 25.29 10.92
C ALA A 220 0.65 24.78 11.92
N ASP A 221 0.01 23.67 11.60
CA ASP A 221 -1.04 23.03 12.43
C ASP A 221 -0.52 21.89 13.29
N ARG A 222 0.66 21.33 12.96
CA ARG A 222 1.26 20.14 13.56
C ARG A 222 2.70 20.36 14.02
N GLY A 223 2.98 21.47 14.67
CA GLY A 223 4.32 21.94 15.05
C GLY A 223 5.15 21.00 15.93
N HIS A 224 4.57 19.94 16.48
CA HIS A 224 5.27 18.90 17.24
C HIS A 224 5.93 17.83 16.38
N VAL A 225 5.56 17.74 15.08
CA VAL A 225 6.13 16.77 14.15
C VAL A 225 7.55 17.22 13.76
N ARG A 226 8.49 16.30 13.85
CA ARG A 226 9.86 16.55 13.41
C ARG A 226 10.05 16.08 11.99
N TYR A 227 10.78 16.83 11.17
CA TYR A 227 11.17 16.36 9.86
C TYR A 227 12.63 16.63 9.56
N ARG A 228 13.17 15.87 8.61
CA ARG A 228 14.50 16.10 8.02
C ARG A 228 14.53 15.62 6.58
N MET A 229 15.47 16.16 5.80
CA MET A 229 15.76 15.73 4.45
C MET A 229 17.09 14.99 4.43
N VAL A 230 17.09 13.76 3.91
CA VAL A 230 18.28 12.92 3.73
C VAL A 230 18.21 12.38 2.31
N ALA A 231 18.99 12.95 1.40
CA ALA A 231 18.86 12.65 -0.03
C ALA A 231 19.21 11.19 -0.35
N ASP A 232 20.21 10.63 0.32
CA ASP A 232 20.55 9.21 0.20
C ASP A 232 19.48 8.37 0.91
N ARG A 233 18.85 7.45 0.15
CA ARG A 233 17.74 6.63 0.68
C ARG A 233 18.23 5.60 1.70
N ARG A 234 19.43 5.06 1.53
CA ARG A 234 20.03 4.13 2.50
C ARG A 234 20.22 4.83 3.83
N GLU A 235 20.88 5.98 3.83
CA GLU A 235 21.10 6.78 5.03
C GLU A 235 19.78 7.19 5.69
N ALA A 236 18.76 7.52 4.91
CA ALA A 236 17.43 7.87 5.42
C ALA A 236 16.77 6.69 6.16
N ILE A 237 16.82 5.48 5.59
CA ILE A 237 16.28 4.26 6.21
C ILE A 237 17.08 3.92 7.47
N GLU A 238 18.40 3.93 7.40
CA GLU A 238 19.28 3.69 8.56
C GLU A 238 19.01 4.67 9.69
N ALA A 239 18.86 5.94 9.36
CA ALA A 239 18.57 6.97 10.34
C ALA A 239 17.20 6.79 11.02
N ALA A 240 16.18 6.35 10.27
CA ALA A 240 14.85 6.04 10.82
C ALA A 240 14.91 4.85 11.78
N ILE A 241 15.61 3.78 11.39
CA ILE A 241 15.72 2.55 12.18
C ILE A 241 16.54 2.79 13.46
N ARG A 242 17.65 3.56 13.38
CA ARG A 242 18.45 3.93 14.56
C ARG A 242 17.71 4.85 15.54
N GLU A 243 16.76 5.65 15.05
CA GLU A 243 15.94 6.54 15.89
C GLU A 243 14.79 5.80 16.57
N ALA A 244 14.35 4.67 16.02
CA ALA A 244 13.21 3.92 16.50
C ALA A 244 13.43 3.34 17.90
N LYS A 245 12.41 3.37 18.73
CA LYS A 245 12.37 2.80 20.09
C LYS A 245 11.34 1.68 20.15
N THR A 246 11.38 0.93 21.25
CA THR A 246 10.37 -0.11 21.52
C THR A 246 8.95 0.41 21.31
N GLY A 247 8.19 -0.31 20.50
CA GLY A 247 6.81 0.01 20.16
C GLY A 247 6.62 1.03 19.03
N ASP A 248 7.69 1.69 18.54
CA ASP A 248 7.61 2.57 17.37
C ASP A 248 7.32 1.78 16.09
N MET A 249 6.85 2.48 15.06
CA MET A 249 6.64 1.93 13.73
C MET A 249 7.38 2.78 12.69
N VAL A 250 8.34 2.18 11.99
CA VAL A 250 9.04 2.76 10.85
C VAL A 250 8.33 2.35 9.57
N LEU A 251 7.84 3.33 8.79
CA LEU A 251 7.20 3.11 7.50
C LEU A 251 8.12 3.58 6.39
N ILE A 252 8.52 2.67 5.51
CA ILE A 252 9.35 2.95 4.34
C ILE A 252 8.45 2.86 3.12
N ALA A 253 8.07 4.02 2.57
CA ALA A 253 7.07 4.11 1.50
C ALA A 253 7.69 4.53 0.15
N GLY A 254 7.03 4.10 -0.93
CA GLY A 254 7.31 4.47 -2.31
C GLY A 254 7.70 3.31 -3.21
N LYS A 255 8.75 2.58 -2.87
CA LYS A 255 9.32 1.51 -3.71
C LYS A 255 8.60 0.16 -3.54
N GLY A 256 8.19 -0.17 -2.32
CA GLY A 256 7.54 -1.44 -2.03
C GLY A 256 8.38 -2.64 -2.48
N HIS A 257 7.93 -3.33 -3.52
CA HIS A 257 8.62 -4.51 -4.07
C HIS A 257 9.75 -4.19 -5.06
N GLU A 258 9.94 -2.91 -5.43
CA GLU A 258 11.05 -2.53 -6.34
C GLU A 258 12.40 -2.81 -5.67
N ASP A 259 13.25 -3.54 -6.36
CA ASP A 259 14.61 -3.91 -5.96
C ASP A 259 15.69 -3.03 -6.64
N TYR A 260 15.29 -1.82 -7.07
CA TYR A 260 16.19 -0.92 -7.80
C TYR A 260 15.92 0.55 -7.50
N GLN A 261 16.93 1.39 -7.76
CA GLN A 261 16.82 2.84 -7.84
C GLN A 261 17.34 3.33 -9.20
N ILE A 262 16.62 4.27 -9.82
CA ILE A 262 17.01 4.88 -11.10
C ILE A 262 17.56 6.28 -10.82
N VAL A 263 18.87 6.46 -11.12
CA VAL A 263 19.57 7.74 -11.06
C VAL A 263 20.06 8.08 -12.48
N GLY A 264 19.65 9.21 -13.00
CA GLY A 264 19.79 9.50 -14.43
C GLY A 264 18.99 8.48 -15.24
N THR A 265 19.71 7.79 -16.12
CA THR A 265 19.19 6.67 -16.93
C THR A 265 19.65 5.30 -16.43
N THR A 266 20.44 5.27 -15.35
CA THR A 266 21.04 4.03 -14.84
C THR A 266 20.19 3.44 -13.72
N LYS A 267 19.97 2.14 -13.80
CA LYS A 267 19.27 1.35 -12.80
C LYS A 267 20.31 0.67 -11.89
N HIS A 268 20.26 0.98 -10.60
CA HIS A 268 21.10 0.39 -9.56
C HIS A 268 20.28 -0.55 -8.70
N HIS A 269 20.88 -1.62 -8.18
CA HIS A 269 20.24 -2.47 -7.18
C HIS A 269 19.99 -1.67 -5.90
N PHE A 270 18.76 -1.70 -5.40
CA PHE A 270 18.36 -1.05 -4.16
C PHE A 270 17.02 -1.61 -3.67
N ASP A 271 17.03 -2.36 -2.61
CA ASP A 271 15.85 -2.93 -1.97
C ASP A 271 15.68 -2.38 -0.55
N ASP A 272 14.57 -1.72 -0.28
CA ASP A 272 14.25 -1.15 1.03
C ASP A 272 14.28 -2.21 2.15
N ARG A 273 13.87 -3.44 1.84
CA ARG A 273 13.81 -4.56 2.79
C ARG A 273 15.19 -5.08 3.16
N GLU A 274 16.10 -5.13 2.19
CA GLU A 274 17.50 -5.51 2.43
C GLU A 274 18.17 -4.48 3.32
N VAL A 275 18.08 -3.21 2.97
CA VAL A 275 18.64 -2.11 3.76
C VAL A 275 18.11 -2.13 5.20
N ALA A 276 16.81 -2.33 5.35
CA ALA A 276 16.20 -2.40 6.67
C ALA A 276 16.71 -3.60 7.48
N ARG A 277 16.76 -4.81 6.91
CA ARG A 277 17.29 -6.01 7.58
C ARG A 277 18.74 -5.86 7.99
N ASP A 278 19.59 -5.36 7.09
CA ASP A 278 21.01 -5.15 7.34
C ASP A 278 21.22 -4.17 8.49
N THR A 279 20.47 -3.06 8.49
CA THR A 279 20.54 -2.04 9.54
C THR A 279 20.13 -2.59 10.91
N ILE A 280 19.02 -3.34 10.96
CA ILE A 280 18.54 -3.97 12.21
C ILE A 280 19.58 -4.99 12.70
N GLY A 281 20.12 -5.81 11.81
CA GLY A 281 21.17 -6.78 12.14
C GLY A 281 22.41 -6.12 12.71
N ALA A 282 22.87 -5.01 12.12
CA ALA A 282 24.01 -4.25 12.60
C ALA A 282 23.79 -3.64 14.00
N LEU A 283 22.57 -3.12 14.29
CA LEU A 283 22.24 -2.58 15.62
C LEU A 283 22.27 -3.66 16.70
N ARG A 284 21.91 -4.89 16.39
CA ARG A 284 21.91 -6.01 17.34
C ARG A 284 23.30 -6.60 17.59
N SER A 285 24.17 -6.51 16.57
CA SER A 285 25.55 -7.04 16.66
C SER A 285 26.49 -6.06 17.35
N GLY A 286 26.14 -4.77 17.44
CA GLY A 286 26.92 -3.72 18.10
C GLY A 286 26.45 -3.38 19.53
N ALA A 287 25.43 -4.08 20.01
CA ALA A 287 24.93 -4.05 21.38
C ALA A 287 25.37 -5.30 22.13
#